data_32c429fc3f4d5a437e22c9b683322274
#
_entry.id   32c429fc3f4d5a437e22c9b683322274
#
_cell.length_a   1.000
_cell.length_b   1.000
_cell.length_c   1.000
_cell.angle_alpha   90.00
_cell.angle_beta   90.00
_cell.angle_gamma   90.00
#
_symmetry.space_group_name_H-M   'P 1'
#
loop_
_entity.id
_entity.type
_entity.pdbx_description
1 polymer ?
#
loop_
_entity_poly.entity_id
_entity_poly.type
_entity_poly.pdbx_seq_one_letter_code
_entity_poly.pdbx_strand_id
1 'polypeptide(L)'
;VGPPSELRQSVEGFAAYCAESGVTVCFYSVNDATREAAAGLGHTDLQVAEETLLPLGSLAFRGKRFQDVRTAFNRAGKAGIRAEWTTYRTAPLSVLDQINAISEEWVAEKQMPEMGFTLGGIEEIDDDGVRLLLAVDQDRTVHGVTSWLPIYRDGEIIGWTLDFMRRRARGFPAAMDFLIASAALSLQDEGFSLLSLSGAPLARNEASSTAASEHENGSVEGSAARRAADTPPALEWLMERLGATLEPVY
;
A
#
# COMPACT_ATOMS: atom_id res chain seq x y z
N VAL A 1 -14.76 -7.57 7.77
CA VAL A 1 -15.68 -7.00 6.81
C VAL A 1 -17.10 -7.34 7.20
N GLY A 2 -17.78 -6.42 7.85
CA GLY A 2 -19.14 -6.54 8.34
C GLY A 2 -19.63 -5.18 8.81
N PRO A 3 -20.90 -5.02 9.21
CA PRO A 3 -21.41 -3.76 9.69
C PRO A 3 -20.68 -3.34 10.97
N PRO A 4 -20.36 -2.04 11.16
CA PRO A 4 -19.66 -1.55 12.35
C PRO A 4 -20.30 -1.95 13.68
N SER A 5 -21.64 -2.13 13.69
CA SER A 5 -22.40 -2.57 14.87
C SER A 5 -22.07 -3.99 15.34
N GLU A 6 -21.52 -4.84 14.48
CA GLU A 6 -21.18 -6.25 14.76
C GLU A 6 -19.68 -6.44 15.03
N LEU A 7 -18.87 -5.39 14.88
CA LEU A 7 -17.40 -5.48 14.99
C LEU A 7 -16.97 -6.10 16.32
N ARG A 8 -17.48 -5.59 17.43
CA ARG A 8 -17.13 -6.10 18.76
C ARG A 8 -17.46 -7.58 18.92
N GLN A 9 -18.67 -7.97 18.52
CA GLN A 9 -19.12 -9.36 18.59
C GLN A 9 -18.25 -10.28 17.70
N SER A 10 -17.84 -9.78 16.53
CA SER A 10 -16.97 -10.53 15.62
C SER A 10 -15.57 -10.74 16.20
N VAL A 11 -14.98 -9.70 16.82
CA VAL A 11 -13.68 -9.78 17.49
C VAL A 11 -13.76 -10.74 18.68
N GLU A 12 -14.78 -10.63 19.53
CA GLU A 12 -15.02 -11.52 20.68
C GLU A 12 -15.21 -12.97 20.23
N GLY A 13 -16.04 -13.20 19.22
CA GLY A 13 -16.31 -14.54 18.68
C GLY A 13 -15.09 -15.20 18.08
N PHE A 14 -14.28 -14.44 17.33
CA PHE A 14 -13.03 -14.95 16.76
C PHE A 14 -11.98 -15.27 17.83
N ALA A 15 -11.83 -14.42 18.83
CA ALA A 15 -10.93 -14.65 19.96
C ALA A 15 -11.34 -15.91 20.75
N ALA A 16 -12.65 -16.10 21.01
CA ALA A 16 -13.17 -17.29 21.66
C ALA A 16 -12.90 -18.56 20.84
N TYR A 17 -13.17 -18.53 19.54
CA TYR A 17 -12.87 -19.63 18.61
C TYR A 17 -11.39 -20.03 18.63
N CYS A 18 -10.49 -19.05 18.60
CA CYS A 18 -9.05 -19.31 18.69
C CYS A 18 -8.68 -19.94 20.03
N ALA A 19 -9.24 -19.45 21.14
CA ALA A 19 -8.98 -20.00 22.47
C ALA A 19 -9.46 -21.45 22.62
N GLU A 20 -10.66 -21.78 22.10
CA GLU A 20 -11.18 -23.15 22.07
C GLU A 20 -10.30 -24.08 21.22
N SER A 21 -9.68 -23.56 20.18
CA SER A 21 -8.74 -24.28 19.30
C SER A 21 -7.31 -24.33 19.84
N GLY A 22 -7.02 -23.75 21.01
CA GLY A 22 -5.68 -23.68 21.60
C GLY A 22 -4.70 -22.80 20.81
N VAL A 23 -5.21 -21.84 20.04
CA VAL A 23 -4.42 -20.94 19.18
C VAL A 23 -4.41 -19.53 19.79
N THR A 24 -3.23 -18.92 19.84
CA THR A 24 -3.09 -17.50 20.23
C THR A 24 -3.52 -16.60 19.07
N VAL A 25 -4.45 -15.69 19.32
CA VAL A 25 -4.89 -14.72 18.33
C VAL A 25 -3.99 -13.48 18.31
N CYS A 26 -3.70 -13.00 17.11
CA CYS A 26 -3.10 -11.70 16.86
C CYS A 26 -3.94 -10.98 15.80
N PHE A 27 -4.36 -9.76 16.08
CA PHE A 27 -5.00 -8.87 15.11
C PHE A 27 -3.91 -7.97 14.54
N TYR A 28 -3.64 -8.08 13.23
CA TYR A 28 -2.57 -7.34 12.57
C TYR A 28 -3.14 -6.38 11.51
N SER A 29 -2.55 -5.18 11.41
CA SER A 29 -2.96 -4.15 10.45
C SER A 29 -4.42 -3.73 10.62
N VAL A 30 -4.82 -3.46 11.86
CA VAL A 30 -6.18 -3.09 12.22
C VAL A 30 -6.31 -1.60 12.51
N ASN A 31 -7.51 -1.07 12.33
CA ASN A 31 -7.86 0.31 12.67
C ASN A 31 -8.20 0.47 14.17
N ASP A 32 -8.34 1.72 14.61
CA ASP A 32 -8.68 2.07 16.00
C ASP A 32 -9.90 1.33 16.54
N ALA A 33 -10.97 1.19 15.77
CA ALA A 33 -12.19 0.54 16.23
C ALA A 33 -11.96 -0.94 16.59
N THR A 34 -11.18 -1.66 15.77
CA THR A 34 -10.80 -3.06 16.03
C THR A 34 -9.83 -3.15 17.20
N ARG A 35 -8.86 -2.24 17.28
CA ARG A 35 -7.93 -2.13 18.41
C ARG A 35 -8.68 -1.97 19.73
N GLU A 36 -9.63 -1.04 19.79
CA GLU A 36 -10.45 -0.80 20.99
C GLU A 36 -11.29 -2.02 21.40
N ALA A 37 -11.86 -2.73 20.40
CA ALA A 37 -12.59 -3.96 20.65
C ALA A 37 -11.69 -5.05 21.23
N ALA A 38 -10.47 -5.24 20.70
CA ALA A 38 -9.48 -6.20 21.18
C ALA A 38 -8.94 -5.82 22.57
N ALA A 39 -8.70 -4.53 22.85
CA ALA A 39 -8.29 -4.04 24.16
C ALA A 39 -9.33 -4.37 25.24
N GLY A 40 -10.62 -4.33 24.91
CA GLY A 40 -11.71 -4.76 25.78
C GLY A 40 -11.64 -6.24 26.20
N LEU A 41 -10.89 -7.07 25.48
CA LEU A 41 -10.63 -8.48 25.78
C LEU A 41 -9.27 -8.70 26.48
N GLY A 42 -8.54 -7.63 26.79
CA GLY A 42 -7.24 -7.70 27.47
C GLY A 42 -6.04 -7.84 26.52
N HIS A 43 -6.23 -7.65 25.20
CA HIS A 43 -5.11 -7.58 24.27
C HIS A 43 -4.34 -6.26 24.46
N THR A 44 -3.02 -6.33 24.35
CA THR A 44 -2.15 -5.16 24.25
C THR A 44 -1.96 -4.80 22.79
N ASP A 45 -1.79 -3.54 22.48
CA ASP A 45 -1.62 -3.04 21.12
C ASP A 45 -0.26 -2.35 20.92
N LEU A 46 0.19 -2.37 19.66
CA LEU A 46 1.35 -1.67 19.19
C LEU A 46 1.06 -1.06 17.82
N GLN A 47 1.26 0.24 17.68
CA GLN A 47 1.19 0.87 16.37
C GLN A 47 2.32 0.34 15.47
N VAL A 48 1.98 -0.27 14.34
CA VAL A 48 2.93 -0.88 13.40
C VAL A 48 3.18 -0.03 12.17
N ALA A 49 2.24 0.84 11.81
CA ALA A 49 2.33 1.69 10.62
C ALA A 49 1.43 2.92 10.72
N GLU A 50 1.55 3.80 9.76
CA GLU A 50 0.54 4.82 9.43
C GLU A 50 0.05 4.59 8.00
N GLU A 51 -1.25 4.46 7.82
CA GLU A 51 -1.87 4.35 6.51
C GLU A 51 -2.01 5.72 5.86
N THR A 52 -1.58 5.82 4.62
CA THR A 52 -1.65 7.07 3.86
C THR A 52 -2.90 7.09 3.01
N LEU A 53 -3.87 7.91 3.37
CA LEU A 53 -5.14 8.05 2.68
C LEU A 53 -5.20 9.33 1.84
N LEU A 54 -5.55 9.20 0.56
CA LEU A 54 -5.72 10.29 -0.38
C LEU A 54 -7.18 10.42 -0.79
N PRO A 55 -7.90 11.46 -0.30
CA PRO A 55 -9.23 11.77 -0.80
C PRO A 55 -9.18 12.22 -2.28
N LEU A 56 -9.97 11.55 -3.13
CA LEU A 56 -9.94 11.80 -4.58
C LEU A 56 -10.88 12.92 -5.05
N GLY A 57 -11.92 13.23 -4.29
CA GLY A 57 -13.02 14.10 -4.73
C GLY A 57 -12.62 15.49 -5.26
N SER A 58 -11.51 16.06 -4.74
CA SER A 58 -11.00 17.37 -5.16
C SER A 58 -9.56 17.34 -5.64
N LEU A 59 -9.03 16.16 -5.95
CA LEU A 59 -7.64 15.99 -6.33
C LEU A 59 -7.36 16.71 -7.66
N ALA A 60 -6.32 17.55 -7.66
CA ALA A 60 -5.83 18.19 -8.88
C ALA A 60 -4.33 18.46 -8.75
N PHE A 61 -3.54 17.92 -9.64
CA PHE A 61 -2.08 18.11 -9.65
C PHE A 61 -1.68 19.49 -10.23
N ARG A 62 -2.16 20.57 -9.59
CA ARG A 62 -1.92 21.97 -9.99
C ARG A 62 -1.02 22.71 -9.00
N GLY A 63 -0.36 23.76 -9.46
CA GLY A 63 0.51 24.59 -8.61
C GLY A 63 1.92 24.02 -8.38
N LYS A 64 2.73 24.76 -7.64
CA LYS A 64 4.16 24.45 -7.40
C LYS A 64 4.35 23.13 -6.65
N ARG A 65 3.44 22.84 -5.73
CA ARG A 65 3.43 21.62 -4.90
C ARG A 65 3.48 20.33 -5.73
N PHE A 66 2.83 20.30 -6.91
CA PHE A 66 2.75 19.13 -7.77
C PHE A 66 3.66 19.21 -9.00
N GLN A 67 4.73 20.00 -8.93
CA GLN A 67 5.64 20.18 -10.06
C GLN A 67 6.30 18.87 -10.48
N ASP A 68 6.68 18.03 -9.52
CA ASP A 68 7.40 16.79 -9.80
C ASP A 68 6.46 15.72 -10.39
N VAL A 69 5.20 15.67 -9.94
CA VAL A 69 4.15 14.83 -10.55
C VAL A 69 3.99 15.22 -12.02
N ARG A 70 3.83 16.52 -12.32
CA ARG A 70 3.75 16.98 -13.72
C ARG A 70 5.02 16.69 -14.51
N THR A 71 6.18 16.73 -13.86
CA THR A 71 7.44 16.36 -14.48
C THR A 71 7.48 14.87 -14.83
N ALA A 72 6.96 14.00 -13.96
CA ALA A 72 6.83 12.56 -14.24
C ALA A 72 5.93 12.31 -15.45
N PHE A 73 4.75 12.95 -15.54
CA PHE A 73 3.88 12.88 -16.70
C PHE A 73 4.54 13.38 -17.99
N ASN A 74 5.22 14.53 -17.94
CA ASN A 74 5.91 15.10 -19.09
C ASN A 74 7.04 14.18 -19.57
N ARG A 75 7.79 13.56 -18.65
CA ARG A 75 8.85 12.60 -18.98
C ARG A 75 8.26 11.32 -19.58
N ALA A 76 7.17 10.78 -19.02
CA ALA A 76 6.48 9.63 -19.54
C ALA A 76 6.00 9.88 -20.98
N GLY A 77 5.32 11.02 -21.22
CA GLY A 77 4.87 11.40 -22.55
C GLY A 77 6.00 11.53 -23.58
N LYS A 78 7.16 12.12 -23.19
CA LYS A 78 8.34 12.22 -24.05
C LYS A 78 8.97 10.85 -24.35
N ALA A 79 8.90 9.92 -23.40
CA ALA A 79 9.40 8.56 -23.55
C ALA A 79 8.39 7.61 -24.21
N GLY A 80 7.20 8.09 -24.58
CA GLY A 80 6.13 7.27 -25.16
C GLY A 80 5.52 6.26 -24.21
N ILE A 81 5.66 6.50 -22.87
CA ILE A 81 5.16 5.61 -21.83
C ILE A 81 3.74 6.00 -21.47
N ARG A 82 2.87 5.00 -21.33
CA ARG A 82 1.46 5.12 -20.94
C ARG A 82 1.16 4.27 -19.72
N ALA A 83 0.16 4.69 -18.96
CA ALA A 83 -0.41 3.89 -17.88
C ALA A 83 -1.57 3.06 -18.45
N GLU A 84 -1.52 1.74 -18.26
CA GLU A 84 -2.53 0.83 -18.78
C GLU A 84 -3.05 -0.07 -17.65
N TRP A 85 -4.39 -0.02 -17.40
CA TRP A 85 -5.05 -0.93 -16.48
C TRP A 85 -5.21 -2.32 -17.09
N THR A 86 -5.00 -3.34 -16.27
CA THR A 86 -5.24 -4.74 -16.59
C THR A 86 -5.52 -5.53 -15.31
N THR A 87 -5.75 -6.83 -15.42
CA THR A 87 -5.69 -7.79 -14.31
C THR A 87 -4.65 -8.86 -14.65
N TYR A 88 -4.19 -9.60 -13.65
CA TYR A 88 -3.24 -10.68 -13.92
C TYR A 88 -3.80 -11.69 -14.92
N ARG A 89 -5.08 -12.06 -14.79
CA ARG A 89 -5.77 -13.04 -15.64
C ARG A 89 -6.03 -12.57 -17.07
N THR A 90 -6.15 -11.27 -17.29
CA THR A 90 -6.44 -10.71 -18.62
C THR A 90 -5.21 -10.19 -19.35
N ALA A 91 -4.09 -10.06 -18.64
CA ALA A 91 -2.83 -9.62 -19.24
C ALA A 91 -2.28 -10.68 -20.21
N PRO A 92 -1.71 -10.27 -21.36
CA PRO A 92 -1.00 -11.18 -22.25
C PRO A 92 0.17 -11.87 -21.54
N LEU A 93 0.46 -13.14 -21.90
CA LEU A 93 1.58 -13.89 -21.32
C LEU A 93 2.91 -13.14 -21.38
N SER A 94 3.19 -12.45 -22.48
CA SER A 94 4.40 -11.63 -22.62
C SER A 94 4.49 -10.46 -21.64
N VAL A 95 3.37 -9.99 -21.10
CA VAL A 95 3.30 -8.98 -20.04
C VAL A 95 3.51 -9.64 -18.68
N LEU A 96 2.89 -10.80 -18.45
CA LEU A 96 3.07 -11.58 -17.21
C LEU A 96 4.54 -11.99 -17.02
N ASP A 97 5.20 -12.47 -18.08
CA ASP A 97 6.62 -12.80 -18.06
C ASP A 97 7.49 -11.59 -17.65
N GLN A 98 7.13 -10.39 -18.13
CA GLN A 98 7.83 -9.16 -17.75
C GLN A 98 7.56 -8.75 -16.29
N ILE A 99 6.34 -8.91 -15.79
CA ILE A 99 5.99 -8.64 -14.38
C ILE A 99 6.79 -9.57 -13.47
N ASN A 100 6.83 -10.86 -13.79
CA ASN A 100 7.60 -11.86 -13.05
C ASN A 100 9.10 -11.50 -13.04
N ALA A 101 9.68 -11.19 -14.19
CA ALA A 101 11.09 -10.80 -14.30
C ALA A 101 11.41 -9.53 -13.49
N ILE A 102 10.52 -8.53 -13.47
CA ILE A 102 10.67 -7.31 -12.66
C ILE A 102 10.63 -7.65 -11.17
N SER A 103 9.77 -8.58 -10.75
CA SER A 103 9.67 -9.02 -9.37
C SER A 103 10.94 -9.78 -8.94
N GLU A 104 11.43 -10.69 -9.77
CA GLU A 104 12.68 -11.41 -9.53
C GLU A 104 13.89 -10.46 -9.42
N GLU A 105 14.00 -9.47 -10.33
CA GLU A 105 15.03 -8.44 -10.25
C GLU A 105 14.98 -7.71 -8.91
N TRP A 106 13.79 -7.33 -8.45
CA TRP A 106 13.61 -6.59 -7.20
C TRP A 106 14.00 -7.43 -5.98
N VAL A 107 13.58 -8.70 -5.91
CA VAL A 107 13.96 -9.63 -4.83
C VAL A 107 15.47 -9.83 -4.80
N ALA A 108 16.10 -9.99 -5.96
CA ALA A 108 17.56 -10.17 -6.07
C ALA A 108 18.32 -8.92 -5.57
N GLU A 109 17.84 -7.70 -5.86
CA GLU A 109 18.45 -6.46 -5.37
C GLU A 109 18.38 -6.33 -3.84
N LYS A 110 17.27 -6.74 -3.23
CA LYS A 110 17.03 -6.61 -1.79
C LYS A 110 17.81 -7.61 -0.95
N GLN A 111 18.28 -8.71 -1.51
CA GLN A 111 18.99 -9.82 -0.81
C GLN A 111 18.22 -10.36 0.41
N MET A 112 16.91 -10.18 0.42
CA MET A 112 16.00 -10.65 1.47
C MET A 112 14.84 -11.40 0.81
N PRO A 113 14.38 -12.52 1.43
CA PRO A 113 13.17 -13.18 0.95
C PRO A 113 11.96 -12.22 1.04
N GLU A 114 11.00 -12.38 0.15
CA GLU A 114 9.74 -11.67 0.24
C GLU A 114 9.06 -11.98 1.58
N MET A 115 8.59 -10.94 2.26
CA MET A 115 7.82 -11.10 3.50
C MET A 115 6.35 -11.32 3.14
N GLY A 116 6.01 -12.53 2.73
CA GLY A 116 4.70 -12.90 2.18
C GLY A 116 3.49 -12.65 3.09
N PHE A 117 3.69 -12.26 4.35
CA PHE A 117 2.59 -11.89 5.24
C PHE A 117 2.30 -10.39 5.25
N THR A 118 3.30 -9.55 4.95
CA THR A 118 3.20 -8.09 5.12
C THR A 118 3.29 -7.31 3.81
N LEU A 119 3.71 -7.94 2.73
CA LEU A 119 3.87 -7.34 1.41
C LEU A 119 3.25 -8.25 0.37
N GLY A 120 2.45 -7.69 -0.53
CA GLY A 120 1.92 -8.42 -1.68
C GLY A 120 3.03 -8.98 -2.57
N GLY A 121 2.86 -10.21 -3.03
CA GLY A 121 3.73 -10.91 -3.96
C GLY A 121 3.02 -11.20 -5.29
N ILE A 122 3.68 -12.00 -6.12
CA ILE A 122 3.10 -12.39 -7.43
C ILE A 122 1.88 -13.30 -7.26
N GLU A 123 1.84 -14.13 -6.20
CA GLU A 123 0.72 -15.03 -5.97
C GLU A 123 -0.57 -14.26 -5.60
N GLU A 124 -0.43 -13.17 -4.83
CA GLU A 124 -1.56 -12.36 -4.38
C GLU A 124 -2.17 -11.50 -5.49
N ILE A 125 -1.41 -11.17 -6.54
CA ILE A 125 -1.95 -10.38 -7.66
C ILE A 125 -2.80 -11.20 -8.63
N ASP A 126 -2.80 -12.54 -8.55
CA ASP A 126 -3.69 -13.43 -9.33
C ASP A 126 -5.04 -13.65 -8.63
N ASP A 127 -5.67 -12.58 -8.20
CA ASP A 127 -7.03 -12.57 -7.66
C ASP A 127 -7.95 -11.73 -8.55
N ASP A 128 -9.22 -12.14 -8.67
CA ASP A 128 -10.22 -11.44 -9.50
C ASP A 128 -10.51 -10.02 -9.02
N GLY A 129 -10.32 -9.74 -7.72
CA GLY A 129 -10.50 -8.43 -7.13
C GLY A 129 -9.32 -7.48 -7.33
N VAL A 130 -8.17 -7.98 -7.82
CA VAL A 130 -6.94 -7.18 -7.94
C VAL A 130 -6.83 -6.52 -9.31
N ARG A 131 -6.61 -5.21 -9.34
CA ARG A 131 -6.31 -4.45 -10.55
C ARG A 131 -4.81 -4.16 -10.64
N LEU A 132 -4.25 -4.26 -11.83
CA LEU A 132 -2.86 -3.89 -12.11
C LEU A 132 -2.81 -2.63 -12.96
N LEU A 133 -1.91 -1.70 -12.61
CA LEU A 133 -1.58 -0.57 -13.45
C LEU A 133 -0.13 -0.67 -13.91
N LEU A 134 0.08 -0.65 -15.22
CA LEU A 134 1.37 -0.87 -15.86
C LEU A 134 1.87 0.41 -16.52
N ALA A 135 3.16 0.73 -16.38
CA ALA A 135 3.84 1.72 -17.19
C ALA A 135 4.46 1.02 -18.41
N VAL A 136 3.87 1.24 -19.58
CA VAL A 136 4.22 0.51 -20.81
C VAL A 136 4.60 1.48 -21.92
N ASP A 137 5.69 1.19 -22.65
CA ASP A 137 6.10 1.95 -23.82
C ASP A 137 5.45 1.45 -25.11
N GLN A 138 5.81 2.06 -26.24
CA GLN A 138 5.28 1.73 -27.57
C GLN A 138 5.68 0.32 -28.04
N ASP A 139 6.80 -0.20 -27.55
CA ASP A 139 7.32 -1.54 -27.87
C ASP A 139 6.75 -2.61 -26.92
N ARG A 140 5.75 -2.26 -26.09
CA ARG A 140 5.13 -3.14 -25.08
C ARG A 140 6.09 -3.56 -23.97
N THR A 141 7.16 -2.79 -23.73
CA THR A 141 8.04 -3.00 -22.58
C THR A 141 7.38 -2.47 -21.31
N VAL A 142 7.30 -3.32 -20.29
CA VAL A 142 6.80 -2.93 -18.96
C VAL A 142 7.95 -2.32 -18.16
N HIS A 143 7.83 -1.06 -17.78
CA HIS A 143 8.81 -0.31 -16.96
C HIS A 143 8.49 -0.34 -15.47
N GLY A 144 7.25 -0.59 -15.11
CA GLY A 144 6.79 -0.71 -13.73
C GLY A 144 5.37 -1.24 -13.65
N VAL A 145 5.04 -1.77 -12.50
CA VAL A 145 3.73 -2.33 -12.16
C VAL A 145 3.35 -1.95 -10.75
N THR A 146 2.07 -1.65 -10.55
CA THR A 146 1.45 -1.48 -9.23
C THR A 146 0.18 -2.32 -9.19
N SER A 147 -0.08 -2.99 -8.04
CA SER A 147 -1.36 -3.67 -7.79
C SER A 147 -2.22 -2.87 -6.83
N TRP A 148 -3.52 -3.02 -6.99
CA TRP A 148 -4.54 -2.26 -6.28
C TRP A 148 -5.64 -3.20 -5.79
N LEU A 149 -5.87 -3.21 -4.48
CA LEU A 149 -6.92 -3.98 -3.83
C LEU A 149 -8.14 -3.08 -3.56
N PRO A 150 -9.37 -3.60 -3.65
CA PRO A 150 -10.56 -2.79 -3.41
C PRO A 150 -10.75 -2.48 -1.93
N ILE A 151 -11.13 -1.23 -1.64
CA ILE A 151 -11.55 -0.78 -0.30
C ILE A 151 -13.06 -0.78 -0.27
N TYR A 152 -13.64 -1.54 0.66
CA TYR A 152 -15.08 -1.67 0.81
C TYR A 152 -15.61 -0.82 1.97
N ARG A 153 -16.80 -0.23 1.75
CA ARG A 153 -17.65 0.33 2.80
C ARG A 153 -19.09 -0.06 2.50
N ASP A 154 -19.75 -0.67 3.49
CA ASP A 154 -21.15 -1.12 3.38
C ASP A 154 -21.43 -2.04 2.16
N GLY A 155 -20.45 -2.85 1.78
CA GLY A 155 -20.53 -3.76 0.63
C GLY A 155 -20.18 -3.15 -0.72
N GLU A 156 -19.99 -1.84 -0.79
CA GLU A 156 -19.62 -1.11 -2.02
C GLU A 156 -18.12 -0.78 -2.06
N ILE A 157 -17.53 -0.83 -3.24
CA ILE A 157 -16.15 -0.40 -3.43
C ILE A 157 -16.11 1.12 -3.45
N ILE A 158 -15.46 1.73 -2.44
CA ILE A 158 -15.32 3.18 -2.31
C ILE A 158 -13.98 3.71 -2.77
N GLY A 159 -13.02 2.85 -2.99
CA GLY A 159 -11.65 3.21 -3.35
C GLY A 159 -10.75 2.00 -3.53
N TRP A 160 -9.45 2.27 -3.62
CA TRP A 160 -8.43 1.26 -3.89
C TRP A 160 -7.19 1.52 -3.05
N THR A 161 -6.56 0.44 -2.56
CA THR A 161 -5.30 0.50 -1.82
C THR A 161 -4.16 -0.09 -2.63
N LEU A 162 -3.03 0.60 -2.62
CA LEU A 162 -1.77 0.11 -3.19
C LEU A 162 -1.25 -1.05 -2.33
N ASP A 163 -0.96 -2.17 -2.95
CA ASP A 163 -0.41 -3.34 -2.26
C ASP A 163 1.01 -3.66 -2.76
N PHE A 164 1.12 -3.96 -4.04
CA PHE A 164 2.37 -4.36 -4.67
C PHE A 164 2.88 -3.25 -5.60
N MET A 165 4.15 -2.91 -5.53
CA MET A 165 4.78 -2.00 -6.49
C MET A 165 6.21 -2.44 -6.82
N ARG A 166 6.49 -2.57 -8.12
CA ARG A 166 7.80 -2.97 -8.64
C ARG A 166 8.13 -2.18 -9.91
N ARG A 167 9.39 -1.85 -10.09
CA ARG A 167 9.88 -1.23 -11.31
C ARG A 167 11.11 -1.95 -11.84
N ARG A 168 11.28 -1.91 -13.14
CA ARG A 168 12.48 -2.43 -13.80
C ARG A 168 13.70 -1.58 -13.36
N ALA A 169 14.79 -2.23 -12.98
CA ALA A 169 15.99 -1.56 -12.46
C ALA A 169 16.58 -0.55 -13.48
N ARG A 170 16.60 -0.91 -14.75
CA ARG A 170 17.07 -0.06 -15.87
C ARG A 170 15.92 0.44 -16.74
N GLY A 171 14.75 0.65 -16.15
CA GLY A 171 13.56 1.14 -16.83
C GLY A 171 13.39 2.65 -16.75
N PHE A 172 12.15 3.11 -16.91
CA PHE A 172 11.79 4.51 -16.77
C PHE A 172 11.93 4.96 -15.28
N PRO A 173 12.82 5.93 -14.97
CA PRO A 173 13.14 6.24 -13.58
C PRO A 173 11.97 6.74 -12.74
N ALA A 174 11.02 7.46 -13.36
CA ALA A 174 9.84 8.03 -12.71
C ALA A 174 8.61 7.11 -12.81
N ALA A 175 8.79 5.80 -12.99
CA ALA A 175 7.67 4.87 -13.22
C ALA A 175 6.69 4.84 -12.04
N MET A 176 7.17 4.85 -10.80
CA MET A 176 6.30 4.78 -9.62
C MET A 176 5.52 6.07 -9.43
N ASP A 177 6.15 7.24 -9.49
CA ASP A 177 5.47 8.54 -9.39
C ASP A 177 4.39 8.68 -10.47
N PHE A 178 4.73 8.26 -11.70
CA PHE A 178 3.81 8.27 -12.83
C PHE A 178 2.62 7.32 -12.61
N LEU A 179 2.86 6.08 -12.15
CA LEU A 179 1.80 5.09 -11.93
C LEU A 179 0.87 5.50 -10.79
N ILE A 180 1.41 5.93 -9.64
CA ILE A 180 0.60 6.33 -8.49
C ILE A 180 -0.28 7.53 -8.85
N ALA A 181 0.31 8.55 -9.51
CA ALA A 181 -0.45 9.71 -9.93
C ALA A 181 -1.47 9.38 -11.03
N SER A 182 -1.16 8.47 -11.95
CA SER A 182 -2.10 7.98 -12.96
C SER A 182 -3.25 7.20 -12.35
N ALA A 183 -2.97 6.35 -11.36
CA ALA A 183 -4.01 5.64 -10.60
C ALA A 183 -4.96 6.62 -9.92
N ALA A 184 -4.41 7.62 -9.21
CA ALA A 184 -5.21 8.61 -8.50
C ALA A 184 -6.16 9.38 -9.43
N LEU A 185 -5.69 9.81 -10.62
CA LEU A 185 -6.53 10.49 -11.59
C LEU A 185 -7.56 9.56 -12.23
N SER A 186 -7.15 8.36 -12.63
CA SER A 186 -8.06 7.40 -13.25
C SER A 186 -9.18 6.97 -12.31
N LEU A 187 -8.83 6.67 -11.06
CA LEU A 187 -9.81 6.27 -10.04
C LEU A 187 -10.74 7.44 -9.64
N GLN A 188 -10.24 8.68 -9.66
CA GLN A 188 -11.08 9.88 -9.53
C GLN A 188 -12.07 9.99 -10.68
N ASP A 189 -11.62 9.80 -11.92
CA ASP A 189 -12.46 9.85 -13.11
C ASP A 189 -13.51 8.73 -13.13
N GLU A 190 -13.19 7.57 -12.55
CA GLU A 190 -14.13 6.46 -12.33
C GLU A 190 -15.15 6.74 -11.20
N GLY A 191 -14.99 7.82 -10.43
CA GLY A 191 -15.91 8.24 -9.37
C GLY A 191 -15.60 7.69 -7.97
N PHE A 192 -14.46 7.05 -7.77
CA PHE A 192 -14.04 6.61 -6.44
C PHE A 192 -13.67 7.78 -5.54
N SER A 193 -13.92 7.63 -4.25
CA SER A 193 -13.70 8.70 -3.27
C SER A 193 -12.34 8.66 -2.59
N LEU A 194 -11.68 7.50 -2.59
CA LEU A 194 -10.51 7.23 -1.76
C LEU A 194 -9.45 6.43 -2.53
N LEU A 195 -8.18 6.77 -2.31
CA LEU A 195 -7.03 5.95 -2.67
C LEU A 195 -6.14 5.85 -1.43
N SER A 196 -5.73 4.64 -1.07
CA SER A 196 -4.73 4.38 -0.03
C SER A 196 -3.38 4.05 -0.68
N LEU A 197 -2.31 4.59 -0.11
CA LEU A 197 -0.93 4.18 -0.45
C LEU A 197 -0.41 3.09 0.49
N SER A 198 -1.32 2.44 1.22
CA SER A 198 -1.02 1.42 2.22
C SER A 198 -0.31 2.00 3.47
N GLY A 199 0.08 1.13 4.37
CA GLY A 199 0.77 1.49 5.59
C GLY A 199 2.25 1.79 5.36
N ALA A 200 2.71 2.95 5.83
CA ALA A 200 4.13 3.24 5.94
C ALA A 200 4.67 2.59 7.24
N PRO A 201 5.47 1.52 7.15
CA PRO A 201 5.96 0.83 8.34
C PRO A 201 6.79 1.77 9.20
N LEU A 202 6.51 1.78 10.53
CA LEU A 202 7.28 2.52 11.54
C LEU A 202 7.23 4.05 11.43
N ALA A 203 6.39 4.63 10.60
CA ALA A 203 6.02 6.01 10.74
C ALA A 203 5.28 6.16 12.07
N ARG A 204 5.87 6.85 13.04
CA ARG A 204 5.25 7.17 14.34
C ARG A 204 5.04 8.67 14.41
N ASN A 205 3.84 9.11 14.73
CA ASN A 205 3.63 10.48 15.14
C ASN A 205 4.37 10.74 16.45
N GLU A 206 5.13 11.82 16.55
CA GLU A 206 5.86 12.21 17.75
C GLU A 206 4.97 12.33 19.02
N ALA A 207 3.66 12.49 18.84
CA ALA A 207 2.69 12.53 19.92
C ALA A 207 2.48 11.18 20.63
N SER A 208 2.80 10.04 20.01
CA SER A 208 2.65 8.71 20.62
C SER A 208 3.90 8.22 21.36
N SER A 209 5.03 8.95 21.27
CA SER A 209 6.32 8.51 21.81
C SER A 209 6.44 8.67 23.34
N THR A 210 5.53 9.36 24.01
CA THR A 210 5.61 9.62 25.45
C THR A 210 5.15 8.46 26.34
N ALA A 211 4.46 7.46 25.80
CA ALA A 211 3.95 6.33 26.59
C ALA A 211 4.80 5.03 26.50
N ALA A 212 5.70 4.94 25.48
CA ALA A 212 6.44 3.71 25.22
C ALA A 212 7.88 3.69 25.76
N SER A 213 8.36 4.75 26.44
CA SER A 213 9.79 4.90 26.79
C SER A 213 10.27 4.12 28.01
N GLU A 214 9.46 3.28 28.65
CA GLU A 214 9.88 2.60 29.89
C GLU A 214 10.20 1.11 29.75
N HIS A 215 10.06 0.47 28.56
CA HIS A 215 10.25 -1.00 28.45
C HIS A 215 11.10 -1.53 27.31
N GLU A 216 11.81 -0.70 26.53
CA GLU A 216 12.67 -1.20 25.44
C GLU A 216 14.14 -0.81 25.59
N ASN A 217 14.89 -1.64 26.32
CA ASN A 217 16.33 -1.76 26.13
C ASN A 217 16.61 -3.07 25.36
N GLY A 218 16.94 -2.97 24.07
CA GLY A 218 17.61 -4.04 23.34
C GLY A 218 17.12 -4.34 21.93
N SER A 219 17.93 -4.01 20.96
CA SER A 219 18.06 -4.58 19.60
C SER A 219 17.08 -4.19 18.47
N VAL A 220 16.08 -3.34 18.68
CA VAL A 220 15.11 -2.98 17.64
C VAL A 220 15.57 -1.77 16.79
N GLU A 221 16.43 -0.91 17.32
CA GLU A 221 16.89 0.32 16.62
C GLU A 221 17.64 0.07 15.30
N GLY A 222 18.39 -1.02 15.20
CA GLY A 222 19.16 -1.34 13.99
C GLY A 222 18.30 -1.78 12.80
N SER A 223 17.13 -2.36 13.05
CA SER A 223 16.22 -2.82 11.98
C SER A 223 15.26 -1.72 11.51
N ALA A 224 14.87 -0.80 12.41
CA ALA A 224 14.00 0.32 12.12
C ALA A 224 14.69 1.36 11.23
N ALA A 225 15.93 1.73 11.56
CA ALA A 225 16.73 2.66 10.77
C ALA A 225 17.04 2.16 9.35
N ARG A 226 17.18 0.83 9.17
CA ARG A 226 17.38 0.24 7.84
C ARG A 226 16.11 0.21 7.01
N ARG A 227 14.91 0.07 7.61
CA ARG A 227 13.63 0.03 6.88
C ARG A 227 13.13 1.42 6.50
N ALA A 228 13.37 2.44 7.32
CA ALA A 228 13.09 3.84 6.94
C ALA A 228 13.92 4.29 5.71
N ALA A 229 15.11 3.70 5.51
CA ALA A 229 15.91 3.94 4.32
C ALA A 229 15.37 3.25 3.05
N ASP A 230 14.40 2.34 3.18
CA ASP A 230 13.84 1.54 2.09
C ASP A 230 12.48 2.04 1.57
N THR A 231 11.81 2.99 2.26
CA THR A 231 10.66 3.69 1.69
C THR A 231 11.17 4.52 0.52
N PRO A 232 10.65 4.32 -0.72
CA PRO A 232 11.12 5.12 -1.84
C PRO A 232 10.94 6.60 -1.50
N PRO A 233 11.96 7.45 -1.68
CA PRO A 233 11.86 8.90 -1.42
C PRO A 233 10.66 9.54 -2.13
N ALA A 234 10.24 8.93 -3.22
CA ALA A 234 9.04 9.28 -3.97
C ALA A 234 7.74 9.07 -3.16
N LEU A 235 7.65 8.04 -2.32
CA LEU A 235 6.45 7.74 -1.55
C LEU A 235 6.30 8.72 -0.36
N GLU A 236 7.36 8.94 0.42
CA GLU A 236 7.35 9.97 1.48
C GLU A 236 7.04 11.35 0.91
N TRP A 237 7.65 11.65 -0.20
CA TRP A 237 7.43 12.89 -0.91
C TRP A 237 5.99 13.06 -1.45
N LEU A 238 5.38 11.96 -1.98
CA LEU A 238 3.98 11.94 -2.38
C LEU A 238 3.04 12.13 -1.17
N MET A 239 3.31 11.47 -0.06
CA MET A 239 2.55 11.56 1.18
C MET A 239 2.46 13.00 1.67
N GLU A 240 3.61 13.67 1.79
CA GLU A 240 3.68 15.05 2.28
C GLU A 240 3.00 16.06 1.34
N ARG A 241 3.02 15.80 0.03
CA ARG A 241 2.55 16.73 -1.00
C ARG A 241 1.14 16.51 -1.50
N LEU A 242 0.61 15.30 -1.42
CA LEU A 242 -0.77 15.02 -1.90
C LEU A 242 -1.86 15.50 -0.93
N GLY A 243 -1.50 15.93 0.28
CA GLY A 243 -2.48 16.28 1.32
C GLY A 243 -3.19 15.04 1.85
N ALA A 244 -2.47 13.92 1.83
CA ALA A 244 -2.93 12.69 2.43
C ALA A 244 -3.14 12.86 3.93
N THR A 245 -4.16 12.21 4.47
CA THR A 245 -4.32 12.03 5.90
C THR A 245 -3.58 10.76 6.32
N LEU A 246 -2.94 10.81 7.48
CA LEU A 246 -2.31 9.64 8.08
C LEU A 246 -3.26 9.07 9.14
N GLU A 247 -3.54 7.78 9.05
CA GLU A 247 -4.32 7.05 10.04
C GLU A 247 -3.45 5.97 10.69
N PRO A 248 -3.44 5.85 12.03
CA PRO A 248 -2.64 4.84 12.71
C PRO A 248 -3.17 3.43 12.43
N VAL A 249 -2.25 2.48 12.29
CA VAL A 249 -2.52 1.06 12.07
C VAL A 249 -1.79 0.25 13.14
N TYR A 250 -2.50 -0.70 13.74
CA TYR A 250 -2.05 -1.49 14.88
C TYR A 250 -1.93 -2.98 14.56
#